data_36eb1b69e02d7d348ab2d591724a43ed
#
_entry.id   36eb1b69e02d7d348ab2d591724a43ed
#
_cell.length_a   1.000
_cell.length_b   1.000
_cell.length_c   1.000
_cell.angle_alpha   90.00
_cell.angle_beta   90.00
_cell.angle_gamma   90.00
#
_symmetry.space_group_name_H-M   'P 1'
#
loop_
_entity.id
_entity.type
_entity.pdbx_description
1 polymer ?
#
loop_
_entity_poly.entity_id
_entity_poly.type
_entity_poly.pdbx_seq_one_letter_code
_entity_poly.pdbx_strand_id
1 'polypeptide(L)'
;MSDGYGLLKGKKGIIFGALDERSIAWRIALACKREGADFVLSNAPIALRLGTLNALSEETNAPIIPCDVSSDDDVKDMMEKVKAELGGVDFILHAIGMSPNIRKKKEYTDINYNWYQQSLDISAISLHRILHHADEAGILNDGGSVIALSYIGAQRIFSKYSDMNDAKALLESIARNYGSRLASRGIRVNTISQAPTKTSAGSGIKGFDGMYTFAEKLAPLGNPSADDCADYCVAMFSDLTRKVTMQNLFHDGGFVTNGISEEMMEDLAKLYSEED
;
A
#
# COMPACT_ATOMS: atom_id res chain seq x y z
N MET A 1 21.07 12.06 7.75
CA MET A 1 19.60 11.95 7.95
C MET A 1 19.29 12.63 9.26
N SER A 2 18.27 13.48 9.35
CA SER A 2 17.85 14.05 10.63
C SER A 2 17.40 12.91 11.56
N ASP A 3 17.73 13.00 12.84
CA ASP A 3 17.20 12.10 13.85
C ASP A 3 15.67 12.16 13.79
N GLY A 4 15.00 11.01 13.86
CA GLY A 4 13.53 10.93 13.88
C GLY A 4 12.95 11.58 15.14
N TYR A 5 11.65 11.84 15.12
CA TYR A 5 10.92 12.36 16.29
C TYR A 5 10.60 11.28 17.34
N GLY A 6 10.90 10.00 17.02
CA GLY A 6 10.59 8.87 17.90
C GLY A 6 9.10 8.53 17.95
N LEU A 7 8.32 8.87 16.91
CA LEU A 7 6.87 8.67 16.86
C LEU A 7 6.46 7.20 16.99
N LEU A 8 7.35 6.28 16.61
CA LEU A 8 7.11 4.84 16.66
C LEU A 8 8.06 4.13 17.65
N LYS A 9 8.68 4.88 18.57
CA LYS A 9 9.62 4.31 19.54
C LYS A 9 8.98 3.20 20.35
N GLY A 10 9.57 2.00 20.26
CA GLY A 10 9.10 0.79 20.95
C GLY A 10 7.89 0.12 20.32
N LYS A 11 7.32 0.68 19.24
CA LYS A 11 6.27 0.00 18.47
C LYS A 11 6.87 -1.09 17.59
N LYS A 12 6.10 -2.16 17.40
CA LYS A 12 6.47 -3.33 16.61
C LYS A 12 5.51 -3.53 15.46
N GLY A 13 5.98 -4.06 14.33
CA GLY A 13 5.10 -4.18 13.17
C GLY A 13 5.46 -5.24 12.15
N ILE A 14 4.60 -5.35 11.13
CA ILE A 14 4.81 -6.17 9.94
C ILE A 14 4.73 -5.26 8.72
N ILE A 15 5.71 -5.33 7.84
CA ILE A 15 5.72 -4.59 6.58
C ILE A 15 5.72 -5.57 5.41
N PHE A 16 4.58 -5.63 4.71
CA PHE A 16 4.42 -6.43 3.52
C PHE A 16 4.68 -5.62 2.25
N GLY A 17 5.35 -6.24 1.27
CA GLY A 17 5.41 -5.75 -0.10
C GLY A 17 6.66 -4.95 -0.48
N ALA A 18 7.63 -4.80 0.40
CA ALA A 18 8.93 -4.23 0.02
C ALA A 18 9.66 -5.18 -0.95
N LEU A 19 10.14 -4.66 -2.08
CA LEU A 19 10.82 -5.43 -3.11
C LEU A 19 12.21 -4.86 -3.42
N ASP A 20 12.26 -3.59 -3.74
CA ASP A 20 13.48 -2.83 -4.07
C ASP A 20 13.34 -1.38 -3.58
N GLU A 21 14.41 -0.59 -3.69
CA GLU A 21 14.49 0.80 -3.21
C GLU A 21 13.42 1.74 -3.80
N ARG A 22 12.81 1.39 -4.92
CA ARG A 22 11.73 2.15 -5.58
C ARG A 22 10.36 1.79 -5.04
N SER A 23 10.21 0.72 -4.26
CA SER A 23 8.90 0.36 -3.70
C SER A 23 8.53 1.27 -2.53
N ILE A 24 7.25 1.67 -2.47
CA ILE A 24 6.74 2.51 -1.38
C ILE A 24 6.98 1.84 -0.02
N ALA A 25 6.74 0.52 0.08
CA ALA A 25 6.96 -0.22 1.32
C ALA A 25 8.42 -0.20 1.80
N TRP A 26 9.40 -0.09 0.90
CA TRP A 26 10.80 0.10 1.26
C TRP A 26 11.01 1.42 1.99
N ARG A 27 10.49 2.52 1.43
CA ARG A 27 10.59 3.85 2.04
C ARG A 27 9.85 3.92 3.37
N ILE A 28 8.70 3.25 3.47
CA ILE A 28 7.95 3.14 4.73
C ILE A 28 8.78 2.38 5.79
N ALA A 29 9.45 1.29 5.42
CA ALA A 29 10.31 0.56 6.34
C ALA A 29 11.46 1.44 6.89
N LEU A 30 12.14 2.18 6.01
CA LEU A 30 13.20 3.11 6.42
C LEU A 30 12.66 4.22 7.34
N ALA A 31 11.48 4.78 7.03
CA ALA A 31 10.87 5.80 7.87
C ALA A 31 10.43 5.23 9.24
N CYS A 32 9.83 4.04 9.28
CA CYS A 32 9.48 3.38 10.53
C CYS A 32 10.72 3.12 11.40
N LYS A 33 11.84 2.68 10.78
CA LYS A 33 13.11 2.48 11.51
C LYS A 33 13.67 3.78 12.03
N ARG A 34 13.68 4.84 11.23
CA ARG A 34 14.08 6.19 11.64
C ARG A 34 13.28 6.68 12.85
N GLU A 35 12.00 6.34 12.93
CA GLU A 35 11.09 6.71 14.02
C GLU A 35 11.14 5.76 15.24
N GLY A 36 12.01 4.77 15.21
CA GLY A 36 12.31 3.89 16.36
C GLY A 36 11.44 2.64 16.48
N ALA A 37 10.79 2.22 15.39
CA ALA A 37 10.06 0.96 15.34
C ALA A 37 10.97 -0.24 15.11
N ASP A 38 10.56 -1.38 15.64
CA ASP A 38 11.04 -2.71 15.25
C ASP A 38 9.97 -3.41 14.42
N PHE A 39 10.37 -4.17 13.41
CA PHE A 39 9.40 -4.83 12.53
C PHE A 39 10.02 -6.02 11.81
N VAL A 40 9.16 -6.85 11.24
CA VAL A 40 9.54 -7.88 10.27
C VAL A 40 9.16 -7.43 8.86
N LEU A 41 9.97 -7.82 7.89
CA LEU A 41 9.71 -7.64 6.46
C LEU A 41 9.12 -8.92 5.88
N SER A 42 8.12 -8.80 5.01
CA SER A 42 7.54 -9.95 4.32
C SER A 42 7.25 -9.66 2.86
N ASN A 43 7.51 -10.66 2.04
CA ASN A 43 7.11 -10.73 0.65
C ASN A 43 7.02 -12.19 0.21
N ALA A 44 6.41 -12.45 -0.95
CA ALA A 44 6.33 -13.79 -1.52
C ALA A 44 7.74 -14.39 -1.75
N PRO A 45 7.93 -15.71 -1.56
CA PRO A 45 9.24 -16.37 -1.73
C PRO A 45 9.92 -16.09 -3.07
N ILE A 46 9.14 -15.91 -4.14
CA ILE A 46 9.67 -15.56 -5.46
C ILE A 46 10.25 -14.14 -5.48
N ALA A 47 9.69 -13.20 -4.76
CA ALA A 47 10.16 -11.83 -4.69
C ALA A 47 11.53 -11.73 -4.02
N LEU A 48 11.83 -12.61 -3.06
CA LEU A 48 13.12 -12.66 -2.38
C LEU A 48 14.27 -13.07 -3.32
N ARG A 49 13.96 -13.83 -4.37
CA ARG A 49 14.95 -14.25 -5.38
C ARG A 49 15.22 -13.17 -6.42
N LEU A 50 14.30 -12.25 -6.60
CA LEU A 50 14.33 -11.23 -7.64
C LEU A 50 14.70 -9.85 -7.11
N GLY A 51 14.53 -9.64 -5.81
CA GLY A 51 14.66 -8.33 -5.18
C GLY A 51 15.93 -8.17 -4.37
N THR A 52 16.04 -6.98 -3.82
CA THR A 52 17.17 -6.56 -2.97
C THR A 52 16.75 -6.49 -1.48
N LEU A 53 15.72 -7.24 -1.09
CA LEU A 53 15.13 -7.16 0.25
C LEU A 53 16.14 -7.45 1.39
N ASN A 54 17.18 -8.25 1.11
CA ASN A 54 18.28 -8.48 2.06
C ASN A 54 19.00 -7.17 2.44
N ALA A 55 19.20 -6.26 1.48
CA ALA A 55 19.83 -4.97 1.77
C ALA A 55 18.97 -4.13 2.72
N LEU A 56 17.63 -4.13 2.55
CA LEU A 56 16.73 -3.46 3.48
C LEU A 56 16.76 -4.10 4.86
N SER A 57 16.79 -5.44 4.93
CA SER A 57 16.91 -6.18 6.18
C SER A 57 18.19 -5.80 6.94
N GLU A 58 19.32 -5.75 6.25
CA GLU A 58 20.60 -5.33 6.83
C GLU A 58 20.57 -3.86 7.31
N GLU A 59 20.03 -2.95 6.48
CA GLU A 59 19.96 -1.52 6.80
C GLU A 59 19.04 -1.23 8.00
N THR A 60 17.92 -1.96 8.10
CA THR A 60 16.93 -1.76 9.16
C THR A 60 17.12 -2.68 10.36
N ASN A 61 17.99 -3.68 10.25
CA ASN A 61 18.12 -4.80 11.21
C ASN A 61 16.76 -5.49 11.45
N ALA A 62 15.96 -5.63 10.40
CA ALA A 62 14.63 -6.26 10.45
C ALA A 62 14.67 -7.64 9.80
N PRO A 63 14.24 -8.71 10.50
CA PRO A 63 14.22 -10.05 9.92
C PRO A 63 13.23 -10.16 8.76
N ILE A 64 13.53 -11.03 7.79
CA ILE A 64 12.64 -11.34 6.69
C ILE A 64 11.91 -12.65 7.00
N ILE A 65 10.59 -12.61 6.99
CA ILE A 65 9.74 -13.80 7.09
C ILE A 65 8.98 -13.94 5.76
N PRO A 66 9.39 -14.86 4.87
CA PRO A 66 8.70 -15.08 3.59
C PRO A 66 7.27 -15.56 3.81
N CYS A 67 6.34 -15.07 2.96
CA CYS A 67 4.95 -15.49 3.00
C CYS A 67 4.29 -15.35 1.63
N ASP A 68 3.67 -16.42 1.14
CA ASP A 68 2.70 -16.33 0.06
C ASP A 68 1.34 -15.98 0.66
N VAL A 69 0.93 -14.72 0.51
CA VAL A 69 -0.32 -14.21 1.09
C VAL A 69 -1.59 -14.79 0.45
N SER A 70 -1.45 -15.57 -0.62
CA SER A 70 -2.56 -16.34 -1.23
C SER A 70 -2.76 -17.72 -0.59
N SER A 71 -1.78 -18.18 0.21
CA SER A 71 -1.82 -19.43 0.96
C SER A 71 -2.25 -19.19 2.41
N ASP A 72 -3.31 -19.85 2.82
CA ASP A 72 -3.84 -19.76 4.18
C ASP A 72 -2.83 -20.31 5.20
N ASP A 73 -2.23 -21.46 4.88
CA ASP A 73 -1.23 -22.11 5.71
C ASP A 73 0.04 -21.25 5.86
N ASP A 74 0.53 -20.63 4.76
CA ASP A 74 1.71 -19.76 4.80
C ASP A 74 1.48 -18.55 5.69
N VAL A 75 0.29 -17.93 5.61
CA VAL A 75 -0.05 -16.77 6.44
C VAL A 75 -0.15 -17.16 7.91
N LYS A 76 -0.78 -18.29 8.21
CA LYS A 76 -0.86 -18.83 9.57
C LYS A 76 0.54 -19.09 10.15
N ASP A 77 1.38 -19.82 9.42
CA ASP A 77 2.76 -20.11 9.83
C ASP A 77 3.58 -18.83 10.03
N MET A 78 3.37 -17.84 9.17
CA MET A 78 4.00 -16.54 9.32
C MET A 78 3.61 -15.87 10.63
N MET A 79 2.32 -15.86 11.02
CA MET A 79 1.88 -15.20 12.25
C MET A 79 2.49 -15.86 13.49
N GLU A 80 2.68 -17.19 13.50
CA GLU A 80 3.39 -17.89 14.58
C GLU A 80 4.88 -17.48 14.66
N LYS A 81 5.54 -17.31 13.51
CA LYS A 81 6.93 -16.82 13.47
C LYS A 81 7.03 -15.37 13.94
N VAL A 82 6.09 -14.49 13.53
CA VAL A 82 6.02 -13.10 14.01
C VAL A 82 5.82 -13.09 15.54
N LYS A 83 4.96 -13.94 16.06
CA LYS A 83 4.73 -14.08 17.51
C LYS A 83 6.00 -14.46 18.25
N ALA A 84 6.77 -15.42 17.73
CA ALA A 84 8.03 -15.84 18.30
C ALA A 84 9.10 -14.73 18.27
N GLU A 85 9.14 -13.93 17.18
CA GLU A 85 10.14 -12.89 16.98
C GLU A 85 9.81 -11.60 17.74
N LEU A 86 8.57 -11.13 17.68
CA LEU A 86 8.16 -9.84 18.20
C LEU A 86 7.24 -9.91 19.44
N GLY A 87 6.62 -11.05 19.69
CA GLY A 87 5.60 -11.23 20.74
C GLY A 87 4.21 -10.70 20.33
N GLY A 88 4.14 -9.50 19.81
CA GLY A 88 2.94 -8.85 19.29
C GLY A 88 3.29 -7.70 18.39
N VAL A 89 2.29 -7.14 17.69
CA VAL A 89 2.49 -6.04 16.73
C VAL A 89 1.52 -4.89 16.97
N ASP A 90 2.03 -3.68 16.85
CA ASP A 90 1.30 -2.42 16.97
C ASP A 90 0.90 -1.87 15.62
N PHE A 91 1.54 -2.32 14.55
CA PHE A 91 1.14 -1.91 13.20
C PHE A 91 1.36 -2.98 12.15
N ILE A 92 0.54 -2.91 11.09
CA ILE A 92 0.66 -3.73 9.88
C ILE A 92 0.56 -2.81 8.66
N LEU A 93 1.53 -2.91 7.76
CA LEU A 93 1.46 -2.35 6.42
C LEU A 93 1.11 -3.44 5.42
N HIS A 94 0.02 -3.26 4.69
CA HIS A 94 -0.32 -4.06 3.51
C HIS A 94 -0.06 -3.23 2.24
N ALA A 95 1.09 -3.44 1.62
CA ALA A 95 1.50 -2.78 0.38
C ALA A 95 1.64 -3.80 -0.76
N ILE A 96 0.63 -4.65 -0.92
CA ILE A 96 0.61 -5.75 -1.87
C ILE A 96 -0.34 -5.43 -3.02
N GLY A 97 0.08 -5.73 -4.23
CA GLY A 97 -0.77 -5.61 -5.42
C GLY A 97 -0.14 -6.29 -6.61
N MET A 98 -0.91 -7.12 -7.29
CA MET A 98 -0.48 -7.81 -8.50
C MET A 98 -1.67 -8.14 -9.38
N SER A 99 -1.55 -7.87 -10.68
CA SER A 99 -2.51 -8.33 -11.69
C SER A 99 -1.77 -8.96 -12.87
N PRO A 100 -1.99 -10.26 -13.12
CA PRO A 100 -1.52 -10.88 -14.35
C PRO A 100 -2.20 -10.31 -15.60
N ASN A 101 -3.47 -9.91 -15.53
CA ASN A 101 -4.20 -9.30 -16.65
C ASN A 101 -3.49 -8.03 -17.12
N ILE A 102 -3.13 -7.12 -16.20
CA ILE A 102 -2.36 -5.91 -16.51
C ILE A 102 -1.01 -6.25 -17.13
N ARG A 103 -0.25 -7.16 -16.51
CA ARG A 103 1.07 -7.59 -17.00
C ARG A 103 1.02 -8.19 -18.41
N LYS A 104 -0.08 -8.88 -18.73
CA LYS A 104 -0.34 -9.46 -20.06
C LYS A 104 -1.11 -8.53 -20.98
N LYS A 105 -1.30 -7.25 -20.59
CA LYS A 105 -1.95 -6.19 -21.39
C LYS A 105 -3.36 -6.55 -21.86
N LYS A 106 -4.12 -7.30 -21.04
CA LYS A 106 -5.52 -7.62 -21.31
C LYS A 106 -6.39 -6.39 -21.10
N GLU A 107 -7.30 -6.16 -22.02
CA GLU A 107 -8.34 -5.15 -21.83
C GLU A 107 -9.39 -5.66 -20.83
N TYR A 108 -10.03 -4.75 -20.11
CA TYR A 108 -10.99 -5.10 -19.05
C TYR A 108 -12.13 -5.98 -19.53
N THR A 109 -12.59 -5.79 -20.77
CA THR A 109 -13.66 -6.57 -21.39
C THR A 109 -13.23 -7.95 -21.90
N ASP A 110 -11.91 -8.24 -21.92
CA ASP A 110 -11.31 -9.50 -22.39
C ASP A 110 -10.32 -10.07 -21.35
N ILE A 111 -10.64 -9.94 -20.07
CA ILE A 111 -9.79 -10.44 -19.00
C ILE A 111 -9.84 -11.99 -18.93
N ASN A 112 -8.75 -12.56 -18.44
CA ASN A 112 -8.74 -13.94 -18.02
C ASN A 112 -9.29 -14.04 -16.59
N TYR A 113 -10.38 -14.77 -16.38
CA TYR A 113 -11.06 -14.86 -15.09
C TYR A 113 -10.23 -15.55 -13.99
N ASN A 114 -9.37 -16.52 -14.33
CA ASN A 114 -8.46 -17.11 -13.33
C ASN A 114 -7.44 -16.08 -12.85
N TRP A 115 -6.94 -15.24 -13.74
CA TRP A 115 -6.04 -14.14 -13.38
C TRP A 115 -6.78 -13.03 -12.63
N TYR A 116 -8.04 -12.80 -12.96
CA TYR A 116 -8.88 -11.85 -12.23
C TYR A 116 -9.07 -12.29 -10.77
N GLN A 117 -9.44 -13.57 -10.56
CA GLN A 117 -9.53 -14.13 -9.21
C GLN A 117 -8.19 -14.01 -8.45
N GLN A 118 -7.08 -14.33 -9.11
CA GLN A 118 -5.75 -14.19 -8.54
C GLN A 118 -5.43 -12.73 -8.18
N SER A 119 -5.83 -11.76 -9.02
CA SER A 119 -5.65 -10.33 -8.75
C SER A 119 -6.41 -9.91 -7.49
N LEU A 120 -7.67 -10.33 -7.35
CA LEU A 120 -8.49 -10.05 -6.17
C LEU A 120 -7.92 -10.72 -4.92
N ASP A 121 -7.52 -11.99 -5.02
CA ASP A 121 -6.99 -12.75 -3.90
C ASP A 121 -5.70 -12.12 -3.35
N ILE A 122 -4.71 -11.88 -4.21
CA ILE A 122 -3.41 -11.32 -3.79
C ILE A 122 -3.52 -9.85 -3.38
N SER A 123 -4.33 -9.04 -4.09
CA SER A 123 -4.31 -7.59 -3.88
C SER A 123 -5.34 -7.09 -2.86
N ALA A 124 -6.32 -7.90 -2.49
CA ALA A 124 -7.39 -7.51 -1.58
C ALA A 124 -7.71 -8.56 -0.51
N ILE A 125 -8.04 -9.80 -0.90
CA ILE A 125 -8.44 -10.86 0.04
C ILE A 125 -7.28 -11.21 0.99
N SER A 126 -6.05 -11.06 0.54
CA SER A 126 -4.86 -11.20 1.38
C SER A 126 -4.88 -10.33 2.64
N LEU A 127 -5.44 -9.10 2.59
CA LEU A 127 -5.63 -8.28 3.79
C LEU A 127 -6.57 -8.96 4.78
N HIS A 128 -7.66 -9.54 4.29
CA HIS A 128 -8.58 -10.28 5.14
C HIS A 128 -7.89 -11.47 5.82
N ARG A 129 -7.16 -12.27 5.03
CA ARG A 129 -6.42 -13.45 5.50
C ARG A 129 -5.37 -13.09 6.53
N ILE A 130 -4.57 -12.05 6.27
CA ILE A 130 -3.56 -11.53 7.20
C ILE A 130 -4.20 -11.11 8.53
N LEU A 131 -5.26 -10.32 8.51
CA LEU A 131 -5.92 -9.85 9.73
C LEU A 131 -6.64 -10.96 10.50
N HIS A 132 -7.23 -11.92 9.78
CA HIS A 132 -7.84 -13.09 10.39
C HIS A 132 -6.81 -13.90 11.21
N HIS A 133 -5.72 -14.32 10.58
CA HIS A 133 -4.71 -15.11 11.26
C HIS A 133 -3.92 -14.33 12.30
N ALA A 134 -3.71 -13.02 12.10
CA ALA A 134 -3.08 -12.18 13.13
C ALA A 134 -3.95 -12.06 14.39
N ASP A 135 -5.27 -11.99 14.23
CA ASP A 135 -6.22 -11.96 15.35
C ASP A 135 -6.32 -13.32 16.03
N GLU A 136 -6.44 -14.43 15.27
CA GLU A 136 -6.43 -15.78 15.82
C GLU A 136 -5.14 -16.12 16.59
N ALA A 137 -3.98 -15.72 16.08
CA ALA A 137 -2.70 -15.89 16.76
C ALA A 137 -2.56 -15.00 18.01
N GLY A 138 -3.45 -14.02 18.17
CA GLY A 138 -3.43 -13.07 19.30
C GLY A 138 -2.22 -12.15 19.27
N ILE A 139 -1.71 -11.80 18.08
CA ILE A 139 -0.53 -10.92 17.94
C ILE A 139 -0.87 -9.45 17.77
N LEU A 140 -2.14 -9.10 17.47
CA LEU A 140 -2.54 -7.71 17.35
C LEU A 140 -2.63 -7.05 18.72
N ASN A 141 -1.77 -6.09 19.00
CA ASN A 141 -1.83 -5.29 20.22
C ASN A 141 -3.03 -4.33 20.21
N ASP A 142 -3.64 -4.11 21.36
CA ASP A 142 -4.69 -3.12 21.52
C ASP A 142 -4.15 -1.71 21.20
N GLY A 143 -4.97 -0.89 20.54
CA GLY A 143 -4.54 0.43 20.05
C GLY A 143 -3.71 0.39 18.76
N GLY A 144 -3.51 -0.76 18.16
CA GLY A 144 -2.75 -0.95 16.93
C GLY A 144 -3.29 -0.20 15.72
N SER A 145 -2.52 -0.17 14.64
CA SER A 145 -2.86 0.50 13.38
C SER A 145 -2.53 -0.34 12.16
N VAL A 146 -3.50 -0.55 11.30
CA VAL A 146 -3.35 -1.25 10.02
C VAL A 146 -3.55 -0.26 8.88
N ILE A 147 -2.60 -0.23 7.94
CA ILE A 147 -2.68 0.57 6.72
C ILE A 147 -2.57 -0.36 5.51
N ALA A 148 -3.51 -0.22 4.58
CA ALA A 148 -3.41 -0.84 3.27
C ALA A 148 -3.30 0.23 2.18
N LEU A 149 -2.35 0.06 1.25
CA LEU A 149 -2.17 1.01 0.15
C LEU A 149 -3.23 0.77 -0.93
N SER A 150 -4.10 1.75 -1.10
CA SER A 150 -5.14 1.80 -2.13
C SER A 150 -4.74 2.75 -3.26
N TYR A 151 -5.67 2.98 -4.16
CA TYR A 151 -5.59 3.92 -5.27
C TYR A 151 -6.99 4.44 -5.61
N ILE A 152 -7.09 5.65 -6.10
CA ILE A 152 -8.36 6.27 -6.53
C ILE A 152 -9.13 5.43 -7.55
N GLY A 153 -8.46 4.48 -8.22
CA GLY A 153 -9.09 3.47 -9.05
C GLY A 153 -10.18 2.66 -8.36
N ALA A 154 -10.22 2.61 -7.02
CA ALA A 154 -11.32 2.04 -6.25
C ALA A 154 -12.65 2.80 -6.40
N GLN A 155 -12.61 4.08 -6.78
CA GLN A 155 -13.76 5.00 -6.81
C GLN A 155 -13.98 5.65 -8.18
N ARG A 156 -12.94 5.72 -9.00
CA ARG A 156 -12.96 6.30 -10.35
C ARG A 156 -12.29 5.36 -11.33
N ILE A 157 -12.77 5.31 -12.56
CA ILE A 157 -12.24 4.38 -13.56
C ILE A 157 -10.96 4.93 -14.18
N PHE A 158 -9.92 4.13 -14.09
CA PHE A 158 -8.68 4.30 -14.84
C PHE A 158 -8.55 3.12 -15.81
N SER A 159 -8.80 3.36 -17.10
CA SER A 159 -8.98 2.29 -18.11
C SER A 159 -7.81 1.30 -18.16
N LYS A 160 -6.58 1.76 -17.98
CA LYS A 160 -5.38 0.90 -18.01
C LYS A 160 -5.05 0.24 -16.68
N TYR A 161 -5.77 0.60 -15.62
CA TYR A 161 -5.65 -0.06 -14.31
C TYR A 161 -6.52 -1.32 -14.20
N SER A 162 -7.42 -1.56 -15.19
CA SER A 162 -8.16 -2.79 -15.42
C SER A 162 -8.78 -3.38 -14.15
N ASP A 163 -8.58 -4.68 -13.90
CA ASP A 163 -9.08 -5.44 -12.75
C ASP A 163 -8.50 -4.99 -11.38
N MET A 164 -7.45 -4.19 -11.38
CA MET A 164 -6.97 -3.57 -10.15
C MET A 164 -7.90 -2.48 -9.61
N ASN A 165 -8.77 -1.87 -10.45
CA ASN A 165 -9.83 -0.99 -9.95
C ASN A 165 -10.74 -1.76 -8.98
N ASP A 166 -11.17 -2.96 -9.38
CA ASP A 166 -12.04 -3.82 -8.58
C ASP A 166 -11.32 -4.33 -7.33
N ALA A 167 -10.06 -4.73 -7.47
CA ALA A 167 -9.26 -5.18 -6.34
C ALA A 167 -9.09 -4.08 -5.27
N LYS A 168 -8.87 -2.81 -5.69
CA LYS A 168 -8.77 -1.71 -4.74
C LYS A 168 -10.11 -1.36 -4.08
N ALA A 169 -11.23 -1.46 -4.80
CA ALA A 169 -12.56 -1.29 -4.23
C ALA A 169 -12.85 -2.37 -3.16
N LEU A 170 -12.51 -3.62 -3.44
CA LEU A 170 -12.64 -4.73 -2.49
C LEU A 170 -11.72 -4.52 -1.27
N LEU A 171 -10.45 -4.10 -1.47
CA LEU A 171 -9.50 -3.81 -0.40
C LEU A 171 -10.05 -2.76 0.57
N GLU A 172 -10.60 -1.66 0.06
CA GLU A 172 -11.21 -0.61 0.88
C GLU A 172 -12.43 -1.12 1.66
N SER A 173 -13.24 -1.99 1.05
CA SER A 173 -14.37 -2.63 1.72
C SER A 173 -13.92 -3.54 2.87
N ILE A 174 -12.90 -4.37 2.66
CA ILE A 174 -12.31 -5.24 3.69
C ILE A 174 -11.75 -4.40 4.85
N ALA A 175 -11.02 -3.32 4.54
CA ALA A 175 -10.47 -2.43 5.56
C ALA A 175 -11.55 -1.82 6.46
N ARG A 176 -12.67 -1.36 5.88
CA ARG A 176 -13.82 -0.84 6.66
C ARG A 176 -14.44 -1.91 7.56
N ASN A 177 -14.62 -3.13 7.05
CA ASN A 177 -15.18 -4.22 7.84
C ASN A 177 -14.29 -4.57 9.05
N TYR A 178 -12.99 -4.72 8.85
CA TYR A 178 -12.06 -4.98 9.94
C TYR A 178 -11.93 -3.80 10.91
N GLY A 179 -11.92 -2.57 10.41
CA GLY A 179 -11.90 -1.38 11.24
C GLY A 179 -13.08 -1.32 12.22
N SER A 180 -14.27 -1.75 11.78
CA SER A 180 -15.46 -1.85 12.65
C SER A 180 -15.31 -2.97 13.69
N ARG A 181 -14.83 -4.15 13.28
CA ARG A 181 -14.73 -5.32 14.16
C ARG A 181 -13.65 -5.19 15.24
N LEU A 182 -12.53 -4.57 14.89
CA LEU A 182 -11.39 -4.42 15.80
C LEU A 182 -11.45 -3.13 16.65
N ALA A 183 -12.44 -2.27 16.42
CA ALA A 183 -12.59 -0.97 17.08
C ALA A 183 -12.74 -1.06 18.61
N SER A 184 -13.36 -2.12 19.14
CA SER A 184 -13.49 -2.35 20.58
C SER A 184 -12.14 -2.51 21.31
N ARG A 185 -11.11 -2.93 20.56
CA ARG A 185 -9.72 -3.03 21.02
C ARG A 185 -8.90 -1.76 20.71
N GLY A 186 -9.52 -0.72 20.19
CA GLY A 186 -8.85 0.50 19.76
C GLY A 186 -7.99 0.33 18.50
N ILE A 187 -8.02 -0.84 17.84
CA ILE A 187 -7.26 -1.11 16.62
C ILE A 187 -7.93 -0.40 15.45
N ARG A 188 -7.13 0.36 14.70
CA ARG A 188 -7.57 1.17 13.58
C ARG A 188 -7.18 0.49 12.27
N VAL A 189 -8.08 0.48 11.31
CA VAL A 189 -7.81 -0.03 9.96
C VAL A 189 -8.22 1.01 8.94
N ASN A 190 -7.26 1.49 8.16
CA ASN A 190 -7.47 2.51 7.14
C ASN A 190 -6.82 2.12 5.82
N THR A 191 -7.25 2.75 4.75
CA THR A 191 -6.54 2.71 3.47
C THR A 191 -5.96 4.08 3.15
N ILE A 192 -4.79 4.09 2.49
CA ILE A 192 -4.22 5.30 1.91
C ILE A 192 -4.33 5.19 0.39
N SER A 193 -5.14 6.07 -0.21
CA SER A 193 -5.23 6.23 -1.66
C SER A 193 -4.06 7.08 -2.12
N GLN A 194 -2.97 6.41 -2.48
CA GLN A 194 -1.73 7.03 -2.93
C GLN A 194 -1.83 7.40 -4.41
N ALA A 195 -1.36 8.60 -4.77
CA ALA A 195 -1.24 8.99 -6.18
C ALA A 195 -0.26 8.11 -6.96
N PRO A 196 -0.28 8.15 -8.31
CA PRO A 196 0.69 7.43 -9.11
C PRO A 196 2.12 7.75 -8.68
N THR A 197 2.83 6.73 -8.21
CA THR A 197 4.21 6.85 -7.73
C THR A 197 5.12 5.99 -8.61
N LYS A 198 6.27 6.53 -9.03
CA LYS A 198 7.25 5.82 -9.89
C LYS A 198 7.90 4.67 -9.13
N THR A 199 7.30 3.50 -9.21
CA THR A 199 7.76 2.26 -8.57
C THR A 199 8.06 1.18 -9.61
N SER A 200 8.77 0.14 -9.21
CA SER A 200 9.00 -1.04 -10.06
C SER A 200 7.69 -1.74 -10.45
N ALA A 201 6.71 -1.77 -9.55
CA ALA A 201 5.38 -2.31 -9.84
C ALA A 201 4.59 -1.41 -10.82
N GLY A 202 4.64 -0.08 -10.63
CA GLY A 202 3.96 0.89 -11.49
C GLY A 202 4.48 0.88 -12.92
N SER A 203 5.79 0.70 -13.12
CA SER A 203 6.39 0.64 -14.45
C SER A 203 5.88 -0.51 -15.33
N GLY A 204 5.25 -1.52 -14.75
CA GLY A 204 4.59 -2.61 -15.46
C GLY A 204 3.22 -2.27 -16.04
N ILE A 205 2.64 -1.12 -15.70
CA ILE A 205 1.31 -0.69 -16.16
C ILE A 205 1.47 0.05 -17.50
N LYS A 206 0.78 -0.45 -18.54
CA LYS A 206 0.77 0.23 -19.85
C LYS A 206 0.15 1.63 -19.70
N GLY A 207 0.89 2.67 -20.15
CA GLY A 207 0.43 4.06 -20.07
C GLY A 207 0.60 4.71 -18.68
N PHE A 208 1.43 4.10 -17.80
CA PHE A 208 1.73 4.66 -16.49
C PHE A 208 2.27 6.09 -16.55
N ASP A 209 3.16 6.39 -17.50
CA ASP A 209 3.72 7.74 -17.65
C ASP A 209 2.64 8.78 -17.93
N GLY A 210 1.64 8.45 -18.75
CA GLY A 210 0.49 9.30 -19.01
C GLY A 210 -0.38 9.51 -17.76
N MET A 211 -0.62 8.45 -16.99
CA MET A 211 -1.34 8.55 -15.71
C MET A 211 -0.58 9.41 -14.70
N TYR A 212 0.74 9.21 -14.62
CA TYR A 212 1.60 9.98 -13.73
C TYR A 212 1.60 11.46 -14.10
N THR A 213 1.83 11.79 -15.38
CA THR A 213 1.85 13.17 -15.87
C THR A 213 0.50 13.86 -15.70
N PHE A 214 -0.59 13.14 -15.96
CA PHE A 214 -1.94 13.67 -15.74
C PHE A 214 -2.18 14.03 -14.27
N ALA A 215 -1.83 13.11 -13.36
CA ALA A 215 -1.99 13.38 -11.94
C ALA A 215 -1.08 14.51 -11.45
N GLU A 216 0.18 14.57 -11.94
CA GLU A 216 1.14 15.64 -11.63
C GLU A 216 0.62 17.02 -12.01
N LYS A 217 0.08 17.16 -13.23
CA LYS A 217 -0.47 18.44 -13.73
C LYS A 217 -1.76 18.84 -13.03
N LEU A 218 -2.52 17.88 -12.52
CA LEU A 218 -3.80 18.15 -11.89
C LEU A 218 -3.65 18.39 -10.37
N ALA A 219 -2.64 17.83 -9.74
CA ALA A 219 -2.40 17.94 -8.31
C ALA A 219 -1.76 19.29 -7.95
N PRO A 220 -2.42 20.17 -7.16
CA PRO A 220 -1.85 21.47 -6.79
C PRO A 220 -0.50 21.42 -6.06
N LEU A 221 -0.24 20.33 -5.34
CA LEU A 221 1.05 20.10 -4.64
C LEU A 221 1.99 19.18 -5.43
N GLY A 222 1.63 18.79 -6.65
CA GLY A 222 2.31 17.75 -7.41
C GLY A 222 2.03 16.33 -6.87
N ASN A 223 2.56 15.31 -7.55
CA ASN A 223 2.47 13.93 -7.07
C ASN A 223 3.39 13.70 -5.88
N PRO A 224 2.87 13.14 -4.77
CA PRO A 224 3.71 12.79 -3.64
C PRO A 224 4.68 11.65 -4.01
N SER A 225 5.89 11.78 -3.49
CA SER A 225 6.93 10.75 -3.59
C SER A 225 6.63 9.53 -2.70
N ALA A 226 7.44 8.49 -2.81
CA ALA A 226 7.37 7.36 -1.89
C ALA A 226 7.80 7.74 -0.46
N ASP A 227 8.68 8.73 -0.31
CA ASP A 227 9.12 9.24 1.00
C ASP A 227 8.01 10.05 1.67
N ASP A 228 7.26 10.88 0.92
CA ASP A 228 6.08 11.58 1.45
C ASP A 228 5.01 10.59 1.95
N CYS A 229 4.78 9.51 1.18
CA CYS A 229 3.87 8.43 1.60
C CYS A 229 4.38 7.73 2.87
N ALA A 230 5.69 7.56 3.01
CA ALA A 230 6.29 6.93 4.17
C ALA A 230 6.08 7.78 5.43
N ASP A 231 6.29 9.07 5.36
CA ASP A 231 6.06 9.99 6.49
C ASP A 231 4.57 10.01 6.87
N TYR A 232 3.66 9.96 5.89
CA TYR A 232 2.24 9.88 6.16
C TYR A 232 1.85 8.55 6.83
N CYS A 233 2.43 7.42 6.40
CA CYS A 233 2.24 6.12 7.06
C CYS A 233 2.74 6.13 8.50
N VAL A 234 3.89 6.74 8.77
CA VAL A 234 4.42 6.91 10.15
C VAL A 234 3.41 7.66 11.02
N ALA A 235 2.87 8.77 10.53
CA ALA A 235 1.84 9.51 11.26
C ALA A 235 0.60 8.64 11.55
N MET A 236 0.19 7.81 10.59
CA MET A 236 -0.95 6.91 10.72
C MET A 236 -0.69 5.72 11.64
N PHE A 237 0.54 5.23 11.76
CA PHE A 237 0.93 4.20 12.72
C PHE A 237 1.10 4.74 14.14
N SER A 238 1.36 6.04 14.27
CA SER A 238 1.54 6.70 15.56
C SER A 238 0.24 6.91 16.31
N ASP A 239 0.34 7.27 17.59
CA ASP A 239 -0.82 7.58 18.44
C ASP A 239 -1.46 8.96 18.12
N LEU A 240 -0.85 9.75 17.25
CA LEU A 240 -1.39 11.04 16.81
C LEU A 240 -2.76 10.89 16.12
N THR A 241 -2.99 9.75 15.47
CA THR A 241 -4.21 9.47 14.69
C THR A 241 -5.15 8.46 15.35
N ARG A 242 -5.10 8.30 16.68
CA ARG A 242 -5.83 7.27 17.45
C ARG A 242 -7.37 7.27 17.31
N LYS A 243 -7.94 8.24 16.65
CA LYS A 243 -9.39 8.29 16.36
C LYS A 243 -9.71 8.26 14.87
N VAL A 244 -8.73 7.92 14.02
CA VAL A 244 -8.90 7.77 12.57
C VAL A 244 -8.97 6.29 12.23
N THR A 245 -10.15 5.80 11.85
CA THR A 245 -10.37 4.41 11.43
C THR A 245 -11.44 4.33 10.34
N MET A 246 -11.43 3.28 9.54
CA MET A 246 -12.39 3.00 8.47
C MET A 246 -12.40 4.06 7.34
N GLN A 247 -11.33 4.84 7.25
CA GLN A 247 -11.20 5.90 6.25
C GLN A 247 -10.39 5.41 5.04
N ASN A 248 -10.75 5.94 3.87
CA ASN A 248 -9.87 5.98 2.72
C ASN A 248 -9.25 7.39 2.67
N LEU A 249 -7.97 7.47 2.96
CA LEU A 249 -7.25 8.72 3.13
C LEU A 249 -6.51 9.05 1.83
N PHE A 250 -6.88 10.16 1.19
CA PHE A 250 -6.19 10.60 -0.03
C PHE A 250 -4.83 11.19 0.32
N HIS A 251 -3.81 10.67 -0.34
CA HIS A 251 -2.45 11.20 -0.31
C HIS A 251 -1.97 11.38 -1.75
N ASP A 252 -2.36 12.51 -2.35
CA ASP A 252 -2.35 12.70 -3.79
C ASP A 252 -2.12 14.15 -4.25
N GLY A 253 -1.63 15.01 -3.35
CA GLY A 253 -1.37 16.41 -3.68
C GLY A 253 -2.60 17.22 -4.06
N GLY A 254 -3.81 16.70 -3.83
CA GLY A 254 -5.08 17.33 -4.21
C GLY A 254 -5.62 16.86 -5.57
N PHE A 255 -4.98 15.85 -6.19
CA PHE A 255 -5.34 15.32 -7.51
C PHE A 255 -6.82 14.96 -7.64
N VAL A 256 -7.39 14.20 -6.70
CA VAL A 256 -8.75 13.65 -6.86
C VAL A 256 -9.87 14.68 -6.66
N THR A 257 -9.59 15.77 -5.98
CA THR A 257 -10.56 16.85 -5.70
C THR A 257 -10.49 18.00 -6.68
N ASN A 258 -9.37 18.14 -7.41
CA ASN A 258 -9.23 19.16 -8.43
C ASN A 258 -9.93 18.73 -9.72
N GLY A 259 -10.71 19.60 -10.34
CA GLY A 259 -11.41 19.34 -11.59
C GLY A 259 -10.49 19.45 -12.80
N ILE A 260 -9.84 20.60 -12.96
CA ILE A 260 -8.86 20.91 -14.00
C ILE A 260 -7.93 22.00 -13.48
N SER A 261 -6.65 21.92 -13.77
CA SER A 261 -5.69 22.97 -13.44
C SER A 261 -5.66 24.07 -14.54
N GLU A 262 -5.23 25.27 -14.16
CA GLU A 262 -5.05 26.37 -15.09
C GLU A 262 -4.07 26.00 -16.21
N GLU A 263 -2.95 25.37 -15.86
CA GLU A 263 -1.95 24.85 -16.82
C GLU A 263 -2.58 23.89 -17.85
N MET A 264 -3.43 22.96 -17.39
CA MET A 264 -4.11 22.03 -18.29
C MET A 264 -5.10 22.74 -19.23
N MET A 265 -5.81 23.77 -18.72
CA MET A 265 -6.69 24.57 -19.58
C MET A 265 -5.90 25.28 -20.67
N GLU A 266 -4.75 25.87 -20.32
CA GLU A 266 -3.87 26.53 -21.29
C GLU A 266 -3.29 25.56 -22.32
N ASP A 267 -2.82 24.39 -21.88
CA ASP A 267 -2.28 23.35 -22.78
C ASP A 267 -3.35 22.85 -23.77
N LEU A 268 -4.56 22.61 -23.28
CA LEU A 268 -5.68 22.23 -24.16
C LEU A 268 -6.05 23.33 -25.14
N ALA A 269 -6.12 24.60 -24.69
CA ALA A 269 -6.41 25.73 -25.55
C ALA A 269 -5.37 25.87 -26.69
N LYS A 270 -4.08 25.68 -26.41
CA LYS A 270 -3.01 25.69 -27.41
C LYS A 270 -3.19 24.58 -28.46
N LEU A 271 -3.51 23.35 -28.03
CA LEU A 271 -3.71 22.20 -28.93
C LEU A 271 -4.84 22.43 -29.92
N TYR A 272 -5.92 23.10 -29.50
CA TYR A 272 -7.07 23.37 -30.39
C TYR A 272 -6.99 24.69 -31.15
N SER A 273 -6.08 25.61 -30.83
CA SER A 273 -5.86 26.85 -31.58
C SER A 273 -4.92 26.68 -32.78
N GLU A 274 -4.20 25.57 -32.88
CA GLU A 274 -3.33 25.26 -34.03
C GLU A 274 -4.09 24.56 -35.18
N GLU A 275 -5.39 24.27 -35.03
CA GLU A 275 -6.25 23.66 -36.05
C GLU A 275 -7.12 24.66 -36.82
N ASP A 276 -7.08 25.97 -36.49
CA ASP A 276 -7.73 27.09 -37.23
C ASP A 276 -6.69 27.86 -38.09
#